data_4cfb6765c43c0865a1d189b1b9bfad8a
#
_entry.id   4cfb6765c43c0865a1d189b1b9bfad8a
#
_cell.length_a   1.000
_cell.length_b   1.000
_cell.length_c   1.000
_cell.angle_alpha   90.00
_cell.angle_beta   90.00
_cell.angle_gamma   90.00
#
_symmetry.space_group_name_H-M   'P 1'
#
loop_
_entity.id
_entity.type
_entity.pdbx_description
1 polymer ?
#
loop_
_entity_poly.entity_id
_entity_poly.type
_entity_poly.pdbx_seq_one_letter_code
_entity_poly.pdbx_strand_id
1 'polypeptide(L)'
;PDAEHLPVSEKAPIKKAESPYGNTKQIAEEIISESINAYKNLNAIALRYFNPVGAHDSALIGELPLGVPNNLMTYITQTAYGIRECLKVFGNDYQTHDGTPIRDYIHIMDLAKAHVVAVERMIDEKMKKSFEVFNLGTGTGYSVLDVIGSFEKVSGVKLNYEIVGRRAGDIEK
;
A
#
# COMPACT_ATOMS: atom_id res chain seq x y z
N PRO A 1 3.65 13.16 0.07
CA PRO A 1 2.86 14.27 0.62
C PRO A 1 1.38 13.91 0.71
N ASP A 2 0.68 14.45 1.72
CA ASP A 2 -0.74 14.20 1.92
C ASP A 2 -1.57 14.64 0.71
N ALA A 3 -2.61 13.87 0.40
CA ALA A 3 -3.52 14.17 -0.69
C ALA A 3 -4.41 15.37 -0.33
N GLU A 4 -4.72 16.22 -1.33
CA GLU A 4 -5.63 17.35 -1.14
C GLU A 4 -7.10 16.92 -1.08
N HIS A 5 -7.43 15.83 -1.76
CA HIS A 5 -8.76 15.25 -1.81
C HIS A 5 -8.71 13.74 -1.63
N LEU A 6 -9.64 13.21 -0.86
CA LEU A 6 -9.83 11.78 -0.66
C LEU A 6 -11.24 11.37 -1.17
N PRO A 7 -11.37 10.20 -1.79
CA PRO A 7 -10.31 9.27 -2.17
C PRO A 7 -9.41 9.84 -3.29
N VAL A 8 -8.14 9.46 -3.29
CA VAL A 8 -7.17 9.92 -4.31
C VAL A 8 -7.55 9.33 -5.68
N SER A 9 -7.75 10.19 -6.67
CA SER A 9 -8.03 9.76 -8.05
C SER A 9 -6.73 9.66 -8.87
N GLU A 10 -6.79 8.93 -10.00
CA GLU A 10 -5.66 8.83 -10.95
C GLU A 10 -5.30 10.17 -11.59
N LYS A 11 -6.22 11.13 -11.56
CA LYS A 11 -6.05 12.49 -12.07
C LYS A 11 -5.44 13.45 -11.06
N ALA A 12 -5.25 13.02 -9.80
CA ALA A 12 -4.63 13.84 -8.78
C ALA A 12 -3.24 14.28 -9.23
N PRO A 13 -2.85 15.54 -8.99
CA PRO A 13 -1.54 16.04 -9.38
C PRO A 13 -0.43 15.26 -8.66
N ILE A 14 0.56 14.83 -9.42
CA ILE A 14 1.75 14.16 -8.86
C ILE A 14 2.58 15.24 -8.15
N LYS A 15 2.66 15.16 -6.84
CA LYS A 15 3.49 16.05 -6.02
C LYS A 15 4.94 15.53 -5.98
N LYS A 16 5.88 16.42 -5.66
CA LYS A 16 7.29 16.04 -5.48
C LYS A 16 7.40 14.94 -4.42
N ALA A 17 8.10 13.88 -4.76
CA ALA A 17 8.33 12.77 -3.83
C ALA A 17 9.16 13.22 -2.62
N GLU A 18 8.79 12.74 -1.44
CA GLU A 18 9.47 13.03 -0.17
C GLU A 18 10.57 12.02 0.18
N SER A 19 10.66 10.95 -0.60
CA SER A 19 11.68 9.91 -0.41
C SER A 19 12.29 9.46 -1.73
N PRO A 20 13.54 8.95 -1.73
CA PRO A 20 14.15 8.34 -2.91
C PRO A 20 13.29 7.20 -3.48
N TYR A 21 12.70 6.37 -2.63
CA TYR A 21 11.78 5.30 -3.06
C TYR A 21 10.57 5.85 -3.81
N GLY A 22 9.87 6.85 -3.26
CA GLY A 22 8.74 7.49 -3.95
C GLY A 22 9.15 8.08 -5.29
N ASN A 23 10.32 8.71 -5.35
CA ASN A 23 10.86 9.29 -6.58
C ASN A 23 11.11 8.21 -7.65
N THR A 24 11.62 7.03 -7.29
CA THR A 24 11.82 5.95 -8.28
C THR A 24 10.51 5.52 -8.94
N LYS A 25 9.37 5.59 -8.23
CA LYS A 25 8.06 5.26 -8.80
C LYS A 25 7.59 6.33 -9.80
N GLN A 26 7.81 7.60 -9.50
CA GLN A 26 7.51 8.70 -10.41
C GLN A 26 8.36 8.59 -11.69
N ILE A 27 9.67 8.42 -11.55
CA ILE A 27 10.59 8.24 -12.69
C ILE A 27 10.21 7.02 -13.53
N ALA A 28 9.80 5.92 -12.92
CA ALA A 28 9.37 4.72 -13.67
C ALA A 28 8.15 5.01 -14.56
N GLU A 29 7.14 5.73 -14.05
CA GLU A 29 5.98 6.12 -14.86
C GLU A 29 6.34 7.08 -15.97
N GLU A 30 7.26 8.03 -15.73
CA GLU A 30 7.77 8.95 -16.76
C GLU A 30 8.49 8.17 -17.87
N ILE A 31 9.40 7.26 -17.52
CA ILE A 31 10.12 6.42 -18.50
C ILE A 31 9.14 5.59 -19.34
N ILE A 32 8.13 4.98 -18.71
CA ILE A 32 7.10 4.21 -19.44
C ILE A 32 6.35 5.11 -20.42
N SER A 33 5.91 6.29 -19.98
CA SER A 33 5.19 7.25 -20.81
C SER A 33 6.02 7.73 -22.00
N GLU A 34 7.29 8.07 -21.79
CA GLU A 34 8.21 8.48 -22.84
C GLU A 34 8.50 7.32 -23.81
N SER A 35 8.67 6.10 -23.31
CA SER A 35 8.87 4.91 -24.13
C SER A 35 7.68 4.65 -25.05
N ILE A 36 6.45 4.79 -24.54
CA ILE A 36 5.22 4.65 -25.34
C ILE A 36 5.13 5.73 -26.42
N ASN A 37 5.54 6.95 -26.12
CA ASN A 37 5.57 8.02 -27.11
C ASN A 37 6.59 7.77 -28.22
N ALA A 38 7.74 7.15 -27.88
CA ALA A 38 8.79 6.81 -28.84
C ALA A 38 8.45 5.55 -29.65
N TYR A 39 7.81 4.56 -29.04
CA TYR A 39 7.52 3.26 -29.65
C TYR A 39 6.01 3.06 -29.80
N LYS A 40 5.47 3.33 -31.00
CA LYS A 40 4.03 3.30 -31.31
C LYS A 40 3.30 1.97 -31.04
N ASN A 41 4.02 0.88 -30.93
CA ASN A 41 3.51 -0.48 -30.67
C ASN A 41 3.60 -0.90 -29.19
N LEU A 42 4.04 -0.01 -28.30
CA LEU A 42 4.11 -0.29 -26.88
C LEU A 42 2.83 0.17 -26.18
N ASN A 43 2.26 -0.71 -25.38
CA ASN A 43 1.15 -0.41 -24.49
C ASN A 43 1.53 -0.79 -23.04
N ALA A 44 1.04 -0.02 -22.07
CA ALA A 44 1.28 -0.31 -20.66
C ALA A 44 0.09 0.06 -19.78
N ILE A 45 -0.05 -0.67 -18.68
CA ILE A 45 -0.96 -0.36 -17.59
C ILE A 45 -0.14 -0.19 -16.31
N ALA A 46 -0.23 0.97 -15.67
CA ALA A 46 0.34 1.20 -14.35
C ALA A 46 -0.72 0.95 -13.27
N LEU A 47 -0.43 0.06 -12.35
CA LEU A 47 -1.27 -0.24 -11.19
C LEU A 47 -0.65 0.42 -9.95
N ARG A 48 -1.25 1.52 -9.49
CA ARG A 48 -0.86 2.25 -8.29
C ARG A 48 -1.60 1.66 -7.09
N TYR A 49 -1.04 0.66 -6.45
CA TYR A 49 -1.67 0.02 -5.31
C TYR A 49 -1.25 0.66 -3.99
N PHE A 50 -2.20 0.71 -3.05
CA PHE A 50 -1.98 1.19 -1.70
C PHE A 50 -1.25 0.14 -0.85
N ASN A 51 -1.60 -0.08 0.41
CA ASN A 51 -0.87 -0.97 1.29
C ASN A 51 -1.36 -2.43 1.15
N PRO A 52 -0.61 -3.34 0.50
CA PRO A 52 -1.02 -4.74 0.41
C PRO A 52 -0.91 -5.42 1.78
N VAL A 53 -1.92 -6.24 2.10
CA VAL A 53 -1.99 -7.04 3.34
C VAL A 53 -2.55 -8.42 3.05
N GLY A 54 -2.41 -9.32 4.02
CA GLY A 54 -2.95 -10.68 3.94
C GLY A 54 -2.01 -11.67 3.28
N ALA A 55 -2.50 -12.87 3.07
CA ALA A 55 -1.81 -13.99 2.47
C ALA A 55 -2.79 -14.82 1.62
N HIS A 56 -2.27 -15.79 0.88
CA HIS A 56 -3.12 -16.74 0.16
C HIS A 56 -3.88 -17.63 1.13
N ASP A 57 -5.14 -17.97 0.83
CA ASP A 57 -6.03 -18.74 1.70
C ASP A 57 -5.48 -20.12 2.09
N SER A 58 -4.61 -20.71 1.25
CA SER A 58 -3.93 -21.96 1.56
C SER A 58 -2.89 -21.86 2.68
N ALA A 59 -2.51 -20.64 3.11
CA ALA A 59 -1.39 -20.37 4.01
C ALA A 59 -0.01 -20.90 3.55
N LEU A 60 0.11 -21.34 2.28
CA LEU A 60 1.38 -21.81 1.69
C LEU A 60 2.22 -20.65 1.12
N ILE A 61 1.59 -19.51 0.88
CA ILE A 61 2.22 -18.30 0.34
C ILE A 61 1.88 -17.15 1.28
N GLY A 62 2.91 -16.48 1.77
CA GLY A 62 2.79 -15.33 2.68
C GLY A 62 4.01 -14.43 2.58
N GLU A 63 4.08 -13.44 3.47
CA GLU A 63 5.19 -12.50 3.54
C GLU A 63 6.18 -12.93 4.62
N LEU A 64 7.41 -13.26 4.21
CA LEU A 64 8.52 -13.59 5.12
C LEU A 64 9.75 -12.74 4.76
N PRO A 65 9.80 -11.47 5.20
CA PRO A 65 10.91 -10.59 4.88
C PRO A 65 12.21 -11.04 5.56
N LEU A 66 13.33 -10.84 4.86
CA LEU A 66 14.65 -11.01 5.46
C LEU A 66 14.94 -9.81 6.38
N GLY A 67 15.26 -10.09 7.64
CA GLY A 67 15.58 -9.06 8.64
C GLY A 67 14.36 -8.39 9.28
N VAL A 68 14.46 -7.08 9.54
CA VAL A 68 13.39 -6.32 10.20
C VAL A 68 12.33 -5.94 9.17
N PRO A 69 11.04 -6.31 9.35
CA PRO A 69 9.99 -5.93 8.42
C PRO A 69 9.74 -4.41 8.48
N ASN A 70 9.31 -3.86 7.33
CA ASN A 70 8.89 -2.47 7.23
C ASN A 70 7.36 -2.31 7.19
N ASN A 71 6.63 -3.39 6.96
CA ASN A 71 5.18 -3.40 6.84
C ASN A 71 4.51 -3.65 8.20
N LEU A 72 3.46 -2.88 8.50
CA LEU A 72 2.72 -2.97 9.75
C LEU A 72 2.21 -4.40 10.02
N MET A 73 1.57 -5.03 9.03
CA MET A 73 0.94 -6.34 9.23
C MET A 73 1.97 -7.44 9.53
N THR A 74 3.12 -7.41 8.88
CA THR A 74 4.21 -8.36 9.18
C THR A 74 4.76 -8.15 10.58
N TYR A 75 4.87 -6.90 11.02
CA TYR A 75 5.25 -6.59 12.40
C TYR A 75 4.22 -7.10 13.41
N ILE A 76 2.94 -6.89 13.15
CA ILE A 76 1.82 -7.39 13.98
C ILE A 76 1.89 -8.91 14.12
N THR A 77 1.96 -9.63 13.00
CA THR A 77 2.01 -11.10 13.00
C THR A 77 3.24 -11.65 13.70
N GLN A 78 4.41 -11.04 13.51
CA GLN A 78 5.64 -11.45 14.21
C GLN A 78 5.58 -11.15 15.72
N THR A 79 4.93 -10.06 16.12
CA THR A 79 4.71 -9.74 17.55
C THR A 79 3.71 -10.73 18.16
N ALA A 80 2.62 -11.02 17.47
CA ALA A 80 1.63 -11.98 17.94
C ALA A 80 2.19 -13.40 18.10
N TYR A 81 3.10 -13.79 17.21
CA TYR A 81 3.79 -15.10 17.29
C TYR A 81 4.95 -15.14 18.30
N GLY A 82 5.31 -14.00 18.90
CA GLY A 82 6.39 -13.91 19.89
C GLY A 82 7.81 -13.81 19.31
N ILE A 83 7.96 -13.61 17.99
CA ILE A 83 9.26 -13.33 17.36
C ILE A 83 9.77 -11.95 17.78
N ARG A 84 8.84 -11.00 18.01
CA ARG A 84 9.13 -9.66 18.48
C ARG A 84 8.43 -9.39 19.80
N GLU A 85 9.15 -8.72 20.68
CA GLU A 85 8.65 -8.42 22.03
C GLU A 85 7.57 -7.33 22.03
N CYS A 86 7.69 -6.34 21.13
CA CYS A 86 6.83 -5.15 21.14
C CYS A 86 6.69 -4.58 19.72
N LEU A 87 5.46 -4.18 19.38
CA LEU A 87 5.13 -3.42 18.18
C LEU A 87 5.25 -1.91 18.47
N LYS A 88 6.01 -1.18 17.67
CA LYS A 88 6.11 0.29 17.77
C LYS A 88 5.07 0.97 16.89
N VAL A 89 4.23 1.79 17.52
CA VAL A 89 3.26 2.66 16.85
C VAL A 89 3.86 4.06 16.75
N PHE A 90 4.11 4.52 15.52
CA PHE A 90 4.83 5.78 15.27
C PHE A 90 3.89 6.98 15.22
N GLY A 91 3.87 7.75 16.30
CA GLY A 91 3.04 8.94 16.48
C GLY A 91 1.62 8.65 16.91
N ASN A 92 1.07 9.57 17.72
CA ASN A 92 -0.34 9.58 18.16
C ASN A 92 -0.91 10.99 18.16
N ASP A 93 -0.29 11.87 17.39
CA ASP A 93 -0.59 13.30 17.33
C ASP A 93 -0.97 13.76 15.91
N TYR A 94 -1.35 12.82 15.02
CA TYR A 94 -1.91 13.10 13.69
C TYR A 94 -3.36 13.59 13.82
N GLN A 95 -3.82 14.38 12.84
CA GLN A 95 -5.21 14.87 12.79
C GLN A 95 -6.17 13.79 12.28
N THR A 96 -6.19 12.66 12.98
CA THR A 96 -7.02 11.50 12.73
C THR A 96 -7.89 11.18 13.95
N HIS A 97 -8.84 10.26 13.82
CA HIS A 97 -9.79 9.95 14.91
C HIS A 97 -9.12 9.40 16.19
N ASP A 98 -7.98 8.75 16.07
CA ASP A 98 -7.24 8.15 17.18
C ASP A 98 -5.78 8.66 17.32
N GLY A 99 -5.41 9.63 16.47
CA GLY A 99 -4.09 10.24 16.45
C GLY A 99 -3.03 9.43 15.71
N THR A 100 -3.34 8.25 15.17
CA THR A 100 -2.39 7.45 14.39
C THR A 100 -2.62 7.60 12.88
N PRO A 101 -1.59 7.35 12.03
CA PRO A 101 -1.72 7.52 10.58
C PRO A 101 -2.77 6.58 9.99
N ILE A 102 -3.48 7.06 8.95
CA ILE A 102 -4.48 6.28 8.21
C ILE A 102 -3.88 5.79 6.89
N ARG A 103 -4.17 4.54 6.53
CA ARG A 103 -3.79 3.94 5.23
C ARG A 103 -4.95 3.13 4.67
N ASP A 104 -5.04 3.09 3.34
CA ASP A 104 -5.91 2.16 2.63
C ASP A 104 -5.18 0.82 2.48
N TYR A 105 -5.80 -0.25 2.95
CA TYR A 105 -5.25 -1.61 2.90
C TYR A 105 -6.03 -2.45 1.90
N ILE A 106 -5.31 -3.02 0.92
CA ILE A 106 -5.88 -3.93 -0.09
C ILE A 106 -5.41 -5.36 0.16
N HIS A 107 -6.33 -6.32 0.09
CA HIS A 107 -5.93 -7.72 0.26
C HIS A 107 -5.05 -8.19 -0.91
N ILE A 108 -3.98 -8.93 -0.61
CA ILE A 108 -3.00 -9.37 -1.62
C ILE A 108 -3.64 -10.19 -2.74
N MET A 109 -4.70 -10.96 -2.44
CA MET A 109 -5.43 -11.72 -3.45
C MET A 109 -6.22 -10.82 -4.40
N ASP A 110 -6.75 -9.70 -3.93
CA ASP A 110 -7.44 -8.74 -4.81
C ASP A 110 -6.44 -7.98 -5.66
N LEU A 111 -5.29 -7.64 -5.11
CA LEU A 111 -4.19 -7.07 -5.86
C LEU A 111 -3.70 -8.03 -6.96
N ALA A 112 -3.55 -9.33 -6.66
CA ALA A 112 -3.16 -10.34 -7.65
C ALA A 112 -4.21 -10.48 -8.77
N LYS A 113 -5.50 -10.53 -8.42
CA LYS A 113 -6.61 -10.54 -9.39
C LYS A 113 -6.59 -9.30 -10.29
N ALA A 114 -6.31 -8.12 -9.72
CA ALA A 114 -6.22 -6.89 -10.51
C ALA A 114 -5.11 -6.94 -11.55
N HIS A 115 -3.97 -7.58 -11.25
CA HIS A 115 -2.91 -7.82 -12.24
C HIS A 115 -3.38 -8.74 -13.37
N VAL A 116 -4.10 -9.82 -13.05
CA VAL A 116 -4.68 -10.72 -14.07
C VAL A 116 -5.65 -9.96 -14.96
N VAL A 117 -6.58 -9.20 -14.38
CA VAL A 117 -7.54 -8.37 -15.14
C VAL A 117 -6.84 -7.32 -16.01
N ALA A 118 -5.75 -6.72 -15.54
CA ALA A 118 -4.97 -5.77 -16.33
C ALA A 118 -4.33 -6.46 -17.55
N VAL A 119 -3.77 -7.67 -17.38
CA VAL A 119 -3.20 -8.46 -18.49
C VAL A 119 -4.30 -8.86 -19.48
N GLU A 120 -5.43 -9.37 -19.01
CA GLU A 120 -6.58 -9.72 -19.86
C GLU A 120 -7.08 -8.51 -20.65
N ARG A 121 -7.15 -7.33 -20.00
CA ARG A 121 -7.52 -6.07 -20.67
C ARG A 121 -6.59 -5.72 -21.82
N MET A 122 -5.28 -6.00 -21.70
CA MET A 122 -4.31 -5.79 -22.75
C MET A 122 -4.46 -6.83 -23.87
N ILE A 123 -4.61 -8.10 -23.54
CA ILE A 123 -4.77 -9.21 -24.49
C ILE A 123 -6.06 -9.06 -25.32
N ASP A 124 -7.15 -8.67 -24.65
CA ASP A 124 -8.47 -8.47 -25.27
C ASP A 124 -8.60 -7.14 -26.04
N GLU A 125 -7.50 -6.39 -26.17
CA GLU A 125 -7.45 -5.07 -26.84
C GLU A 125 -8.48 -4.06 -26.29
N LYS A 126 -8.80 -4.16 -24.99
CA LYS A 126 -9.78 -3.29 -24.31
C LYS A 126 -9.21 -1.97 -23.80
N MET A 127 -7.94 -1.71 -24.02
CA MET A 127 -7.31 -0.45 -23.63
C MET A 127 -7.89 0.72 -24.44
N LYS A 128 -8.16 1.82 -23.77
CA LYS A 128 -8.65 3.07 -24.41
C LYS A 128 -7.51 4.00 -24.82
N LYS A 129 -6.32 3.80 -24.25
CA LYS A 129 -5.09 4.56 -24.50
C LYS A 129 -3.90 3.63 -24.41
N SER A 130 -2.80 3.95 -25.06
CA SER A 130 -1.55 3.18 -24.98
C SER A 130 -0.94 3.16 -23.56
N PHE A 131 -1.26 4.15 -22.73
CA PHE A 131 -0.92 4.16 -21.32
C PHE A 131 -2.16 4.39 -20.47
N GLU A 132 -2.50 3.42 -19.63
CA GLU A 132 -3.58 3.53 -18.67
C GLU A 132 -3.03 3.42 -17.24
N VAL A 133 -3.63 4.14 -16.31
CA VAL A 133 -3.25 4.15 -14.89
C VAL A 133 -4.49 3.86 -14.06
N PHE A 134 -4.36 2.98 -13.08
CA PHE A 134 -5.42 2.63 -12.15
C PHE A 134 -4.91 2.65 -10.72
N ASN A 135 -5.64 3.31 -9.83
CA ASN A 135 -5.43 3.20 -8.40
C ASN A 135 -6.10 1.93 -7.88
N LEU A 136 -5.37 1.15 -7.09
CA LEU A 136 -5.87 -0.08 -6.47
C LEU A 136 -5.90 0.07 -4.96
N GLY A 137 -7.09 0.29 -4.42
CA GLY A 137 -7.38 0.41 -3.01
C GLY A 137 -8.85 0.08 -2.75
N THR A 138 -9.26 0.12 -1.50
CA THR A 138 -10.66 -0.11 -1.09
C THR A 138 -11.46 1.18 -1.06
N GLY A 139 -10.79 2.34 -1.10
CA GLY A 139 -11.39 3.66 -0.89
C GLY A 139 -11.73 3.94 0.57
N THR A 140 -11.36 3.05 1.48
CA THR A 140 -11.57 3.18 2.93
C THR A 140 -10.24 3.10 3.64
N GLY A 141 -9.91 4.12 4.43
CA GLY A 141 -8.70 4.15 5.24
C GLY A 141 -8.93 3.60 6.64
N TYR A 142 -7.92 2.93 7.18
CA TYR A 142 -7.86 2.45 8.56
C TYR A 142 -6.62 2.99 9.25
N SER A 143 -6.77 3.39 10.50
CA SER A 143 -5.66 3.83 11.33
C SER A 143 -4.78 2.63 11.78
N VAL A 144 -3.60 2.93 12.30
CA VAL A 144 -2.75 1.86 12.86
C VAL A 144 -3.44 1.16 14.04
N LEU A 145 -4.13 1.90 14.91
CA LEU A 145 -4.85 1.32 16.05
C LEU A 145 -6.10 0.55 15.61
N ASP A 146 -6.80 0.96 14.53
CA ASP A 146 -7.89 0.18 13.95
C ASP A 146 -7.41 -1.20 13.49
N VAL A 147 -6.25 -1.25 12.82
CA VAL A 147 -5.65 -2.51 12.35
C VAL A 147 -5.25 -3.41 13.52
N ILE A 148 -4.61 -2.85 14.55
CA ILE A 148 -4.25 -3.57 15.78
C ILE A 148 -5.49 -4.14 16.44
N GLY A 149 -6.50 -3.31 16.68
CA GLY A 149 -7.75 -3.72 17.33
C GLY A 149 -8.51 -4.78 16.53
N SER A 150 -8.54 -4.67 15.22
CA SER A 150 -9.13 -5.66 14.32
C SER A 150 -8.39 -7.00 14.41
N PHE A 151 -7.06 -6.98 14.37
CA PHE A 151 -6.23 -8.17 14.51
C PHE A 151 -6.46 -8.87 15.86
N GLU A 152 -6.42 -8.12 16.97
CA GLU A 152 -6.68 -8.65 18.31
C GLU A 152 -8.07 -9.30 18.42
N LYS A 153 -9.08 -8.62 17.85
CA LYS A 153 -10.47 -9.13 17.88
C LYS A 153 -10.64 -10.45 17.12
N VAL A 154 -9.99 -10.57 15.96
CA VAL A 154 -10.12 -11.75 15.09
C VAL A 154 -9.25 -12.90 15.56
N SER A 155 -8.01 -12.62 16.00
CA SER A 155 -7.05 -13.65 16.42
C SER A 155 -7.24 -14.09 17.88
N GLY A 156 -7.85 -13.26 18.71
CA GLY A 156 -7.91 -13.46 20.18
C GLY A 156 -6.57 -13.20 20.87
N VAL A 157 -5.53 -12.80 20.15
CA VAL A 157 -4.18 -12.55 20.69
C VAL A 157 -4.04 -11.07 21.03
N LYS A 158 -3.70 -10.76 22.29
CA LYS A 158 -3.36 -9.40 22.70
C LYS A 158 -1.94 -9.05 22.24
N LEU A 159 -1.81 -7.90 21.61
CA LEU A 159 -0.54 -7.39 21.14
C LEU A 159 0.14 -6.51 22.20
N ASN A 160 1.40 -6.75 22.43
CA ASN A 160 2.24 -5.81 23.17
C ASN A 160 2.70 -4.71 22.22
N TYR A 161 2.21 -3.47 22.40
CA TYR A 161 2.64 -2.34 21.59
C TYR A 161 2.91 -1.10 22.46
N GLU A 162 3.77 -0.24 21.97
CA GLU A 162 4.07 1.07 22.56
C GLU A 162 3.96 2.18 21.51
N ILE A 163 3.49 3.34 21.94
CA ILE A 163 3.46 4.54 21.10
C ILE A 163 4.80 5.25 21.25
N VAL A 164 5.44 5.52 20.10
CA VAL A 164 6.72 6.21 20.03
C VAL A 164 6.61 7.48 19.17
N GLY A 165 7.66 8.28 19.10
CA GLY A 165 7.67 9.47 18.25
C GLY A 165 7.42 9.18 16.77
N ARG A 166 6.96 10.17 15.99
CA ARG A 166 6.72 10.05 14.55
C ARG A 166 7.97 9.56 13.81
N ARG A 167 7.77 8.72 12.81
CA ARG A 167 8.82 8.33 11.87
C ARG A 167 8.95 9.37 10.78
N ALA A 168 10.20 9.71 10.40
CA ALA A 168 10.45 10.65 9.31
C ALA A 168 9.86 10.16 7.99
N GLY A 169 9.14 11.02 7.28
CA GLY A 169 8.51 10.72 6.00
C GLY A 169 7.15 10.01 6.08
N ASP A 170 6.60 9.76 7.28
CA ASP A 170 5.23 9.28 7.40
C ASP A 170 4.24 10.42 7.10
N ILE A 171 3.28 10.12 6.24
CA ILE A 171 2.16 11.00 5.90
C ILE A 171 0.95 10.70 6.80
N GLU A 172 0.06 11.66 6.94
CA GLU A 172 -1.13 11.51 7.79
C GLU A 172 -2.18 10.59 7.16
N LYS A 173 -2.50 10.80 5.86
CA LYS A 173 -3.52 10.06 5.10
C LYS A 173 -3.08 9.80 3.67
#